data_a2c66c30cd6783d16aaff3b508809e18
#
_entry.id   a2c66c30cd6783d16aaff3b508809e18
#
_cell.length_a   1.000
_cell.length_b   1.000
_cell.length_c   1.000
_cell.angle_alpha   90.00
_cell.angle_beta   90.00
_cell.angle_gamma   90.00
#
_symmetry.space_group_name_H-M   'P 1'
#
loop_
_entity.id
_entity.type
_entity.pdbx_description
1 polymer ?
#
loop_
_entity_poly.entity_id
_entity_poly.type
_entity_poly.pdbx_seq_one_letter_code
_entity_poly.pdbx_strand_id
1 'polypeptide(L)'
;MWLVAHPASQGSYWTVVTAEGSATRWQVYDGTVSDKTILQQQAPGRPPVVTSGESEPRLLDHPSIMSRNAGQMMASGEGTSRRMFVATNGDLVIAGDDRFRLPIDAPTDARPAAIGNGTYVVYGDVTGRYQHGALGDTLEPSSLVVVNPTNAEVIARTVLDPPLVFEGLQPLVADLDGDGEPEIVTTIADSENGARIAVYSPAGERIATGPVYGPGWRHQLAAAPFGPDDTTELAVVLKPHVTHTLEYYRLADGDLSVRAPVDGISSHTYGSRNLDGAVAADLDADGTVELLVPTTDRRRLVAVSRTSSDARIQWEWELGGQLTSNLTGVGLDDGGVAVGAATANDVFVWST
;
A
#
# COMPACT_ATOMS: atom_id res chain seq x y z
N MET A 1 -14.68 0.54 -3.64
CA MET A 1 -14.69 -0.93 -3.79
C MET A 1 -13.31 -1.47 -3.41
N TRP A 2 -13.23 -2.66 -2.83
CA TRP A 2 -11.98 -3.34 -2.50
C TRP A 2 -11.91 -4.66 -3.26
N LEU A 3 -10.75 -5.00 -3.78
CA LEU A 3 -10.44 -6.26 -4.42
C LEU A 3 -9.27 -6.91 -3.68
N VAL A 4 -9.39 -8.21 -3.37
CA VAL A 4 -8.34 -8.97 -2.68
C VAL A 4 -8.14 -10.28 -3.42
N ALA A 5 -6.88 -10.60 -3.73
CA ALA A 5 -6.46 -11.86 -4.35
C ALA A 5 -5.79 -12.78 -3.33
N HIS A 6 -5.98 -14.08 -3.49
CA HIS A 6 -5.32 -15.12 -2.71
C HIS A 6 -4.97 -16.32 -3.58
N PRO A 7 -3.85 -17.00 -3.31
CA PRO A 7 -3.56 -18.27 -3.99
C PRO A 7 -4.61 -19.32 -3.61
N ALA A 8 -4.93 -20.20 -4.54
CA ALA A 8 -5.73 -21.39 -4.34
C ALA A 8 -4.87 -22.63 -4.62
N SER A 9 -5.34 -23.81 -4.27
CA SER A 9 -4.65 -25.08 -4.64
C SER A 9 -4.54 -25.29 -6.16
N GLN A 10 -5.39 -24.58 -6.91
CA GLN A 10 -5.30 -24.42 -8.37
C GLN A 10 -5.79 -23.00 -8.69
N GLY A 11 -4.93 -22.17 -9.32
CA GLY A 11 -5.24 -20.80 -9.69
C GLY A 11 -5.33 -19.85 -8.49
N SER A 12 -6.36 -19.00 -8.47
CA SER A 12 -6.47 -17.91 -7.50
C SER A 12 -7.91 -17.62 -7.08
N TYR A 13 -8.10 -17.18 -5.84
CA TYR A 13 -9.36 -16.64 -5.34
C TYR A 13 -9.39 -15.11 -5.43
N TRP A 14 -10.52 -14.57 -5.86
CA TRP A 14 -10.76 -13.14 -6.00
C TRP A 14 -11.99 -12.73 -5.21
N THR A 15 -11.79 -11.87 -4.22
CA THR A 15 -12.86 -11.37 -3.36
C THR A 15 -13.07 -9.89 -3.58
N VAL A 16 -14.29 -9.51 -3.95
CA VAL A 16 -14.71 -8.10 -4.06
C VAL A 16 -15.56 -7.74 -2.85
N VAL A 17 -15.26 -6.58 -2.25
CA VAL A 17 -16.11 -5.96 -1.22
C VAL A 17 -16.54 -4.58 -1.72
N THR A 18 -17.85 -4.40 -1.88
CA THR A 18 -18.43 -3.14 -2.37
C THR A 18 -18.37 -2.04 -1.31
N ALA A 19 -18.69 -0.81 -1.70
CA ALA A 19 -18.75 0.32 -0.77
C ALA A 19 -19.79 0.12 0.34
N GLU A 20 -20.88 -0.63 0.05
CA GLU A 20 -21.95 -0.99 0.98
C GLU A 20 -21.59 -2.21 1.85
N GLY A 21 -20.44 -2.84 1.60
CA GLY A 21 -19.96 -4.00 2.36
C GLY A 21 -20.43 -5.36 1.84
N SER A 22 -21.13 -5.43 0.72
CA SER A 22 -21.45 -6.72 0.10
C SER A 22 -20.18 -7.40 -0.38
N ALA A 23 -19.99 -8.65 -0.02
CA ALA A 23 -18.78 -9.41 -0.34
C ALA A 23 -19.10 -10.62 -1.22
N THR A 24 -18.29 -10.78 -2.27
CA THR A 24 -18.45 -11.87 -3.25
C THR A 24 -17.09 -12.40 -3.64
N ARG A 25 -16.96 -13.71 -3.83
CA ARG A 25 -15.75 -14.39 -4.23
C ARG A 25 -15.96 -15.26 -5.44
N TRP A 26 -14.91 -15.37 -6.25
CA TRP A 26 -14.75 -16.31 -7.36
C TRP A 26 -13.39 -16.99 -7.25
N GLN A 27 -13.29 -18.18 -7.82
CA GLN A 27 -12.01 -18.80 -8.14
C GLN A 27 -11.75 -18.66 -9.64
N VAL A 28 -10.53 -18.35 -10.01
CA VAL A 28 -10.08 -18.31 -11.41
C VAL A 28 -8.98 -19.34 -11.58
N TYR A 29 -9.15 -20.26 -12.53
CA TYR A 29 -8.21 -21.29 -12.87
C TYR A 29 -8.26 -21.59 -14.37
N ASP A 30 -7.11 -21.57 -15.04
CA ASP A 30 -6.97 -21.84 -16.48
C ASP A 30 -8.00 -21.06 -17.33
N GLY A 31 -8.09 -19.75 -17.10
CA GLY A 31 -9.02 -18.86 -17.80
C GLY A 31 -10.52 -19.11 -17.48
N THR A 32 -10.82 -20.05 -16.60
CA THR A 32 -12.19 -20.38 -16.19
C THR A 32 -12.53 -19.72 -14.85
N VAL A 33 -13.69 -19.09 -14.80
CA VAL A 33 -14.23 -18.46 -13.58
C VAL A 33 -15.27 -19.39 -12.96
N SER A 34 -15.12 -19.69 -11.66
CA SER A 34 -16.09 -20.51 -10.90
C SER A 34 -17.41 -19.79 -10.71
N ASP A 35 -18.39 -20.53 -10.20
CA ASP A 35 -19.62 -19.95 -9.68
C ASP A 35 -19.33 -18.95 -8.55
N LYS A 36 -20.18 -17.94 -8.51
CA LYS A 36 -20.13 -16.87 -7.52
C LYS A 36 -20.49 -17.39 -6.11
N THR A 37 -19.58 -17.16 -5.16
CA THR A 37 -19.84 -17.39 -3.72
C THR A 37 -20.18 -16.07 -3.03
N ILE A 38 -21.35 -15.97 -2.40
CA ILE A 38 -21.71 -14.82 -1.56
C ILE A 38 -21.14 -15.04 -0.17
N LEU A 39 -20.37 -14.07 0.29
CA LEU A 39 -19.73 -14.09 1.60
C LEU A 39 -20.52 -13.25 2.61
N GLN A 40 -20.07 -13.32 3.88
CA GLN A 40 -20.64 -12.51 4.95
C GLN A 40 -20.49 -11.00 4.65
N GLN A 41 -21.54 -10.23 4.94
CA GLN A 41 -21.56 -8.78 4.85
C GLN A 41 -20.44 -8.15 5.67
N GLN A 42 -19.69 -7.25 5.07
CA GLN A 42 -18.61 -6.50 5.70
C GLN A 42 -19.06 -5.11 6.17
N ALA A 43 -18.30 -4.48 7.05
CA ALA A 43 -18.55 -3.10 7.43
C ALA A 43 -18.26 -2.17 6.23
N PRO A 44 -19.19 -1.26 5.87
CA PRO A 44 -19.03 -0.36 4.73
C PRO A 44 -17.76 0.50 4.79
N GLY A 45 -17.10 0.67 3.66
CA GLY A 45 -15.96 1.58 3.47
C GLY A 45 -14.64 1.14 4.11
N ARG A 46 -14.57 -0.05 4.71
CA ARG A 46 -13.35 -0.57 5.34
C ARG A 46 -12.62 -1.53 4.41
N PRO A 47 -11.27 -1.48 4.36
CA PRO A 47 -10.50 -2.47 3.63
C PRO A 47 -10.68 -3.86 4.25
N PRO A 48 -11.03 -4.88 3.45
CA PRO A 48 -11.19 -6.23 3.96
C PRO A 48 -9.83 -6.85 4.29
N VAL A 49 -9.84 -7.75 5.27
CA VAL A 49 -8.72 -8.64 5.53
C VAL A 49 -9.18 -10.06 5.32
N VAL A 50 -8.39 -10.79 4.55
CA VAL A 50 -8.64 -12.19 4.26
C VAL A 50 -7.51 -13.00 4.85
N THR A 51 -7.83 -14.08 5.54
CA THR A 51 -6.82 -15.03 5.99
C THR A 51 -6.76 -16.20 5.01
N SER A 52 -5.56 -16.59 4.64
CA SER A 52 -5.32 -17.88 3.99
C SER A 52 -5.45 -18.98 5.05
N GLY A 53 -6.38 -19.90 4.85
CA GLY A 53 -6.44 -21.17 5.56
C GLY A 53 -5.93 -22.29 4.68
N GLU A 54 -5.85 -23.52 5.20
CA GLU A 54 -5.42 -24.69 4.42
C GLU A 54 -6.34 -25.05 3.24
N SER A 55 -7.54 -24.46 3.15
CA SER A 55 -8.52 -24.74 2.10
C SER A 55 -9.00 -23.49 1.36
N GLU A 56 -9.75 -22.64 2.04
CA GLU A 56 -10.35 -21.43 1.43
C GLU A 56 -10.10 -20.19 2.26
N PRO A 57 -9.80 -19.04 1.60
CA PRO A 57 -9.61 -17.77 2.30
C PRO A 57 -10.90 -17.34 3.02
N ARG A 58 -10.76 -16.77 4.22
CA ARG A 58 -11.89 -16.29 5.02
C ARG A 58 -11.79 -14.79 5.23
N LEU A 59 -12.89 -14.08 5.01
CA LEU A 59 -13.02 -12.69 5.42
C LEU A 59 -13.08 -12.58 6.94
N LEU A 60 -12.25 -11.70 7.50
CA LEU A 60 -12.30 -11.38 8.92
C LEU A 60 -13.31 -10.28 9.20
N ASP A 61 -14.06 -10.42 10.30
CA ASP A 61 -14.93 -9.36 10.79
C ASP A 61 -14.11 -8.16 11.28
N HIS A 62 -14.66 -6.96 11.09
CA HIS A 62 -14.09 -5.76 11.64
C HIS A 62 -14.47 -5.63 13.14
N PRO A 63 -13.50 -5.52 14.06
CA PRO A 63 -13.80 -5.30 15.46
C PRO A 63 -14.60 -4.01 15.68
N SER A 64 -15.58 -4.04 16.59
CA SER A 64 -16.46 -2.88 16.85
C SER A 64 -15.72 -1.63 17.35
N ILE A 65 -14.57 -1.83 18.01
CA ILE A 65 -13.70 -0.73 18.50
C ILE A 65 -12.73 -0.19 17.44
N MET A 66 -12.62 -0.88 16.31
CA MET A 66 -11.77 -0.43 15.21
C MET A 66 -12.29 0.88 14.62
N SER A 67 -11.41 1.81 14.32
CA SER A 67 -11.78 3.04 13.62
C SER A 67 -12.45 2.73 12.28
N ARG A 68 -13.39 3.56 11.88
CA ARG A 68 -14.18 3.35 10.67
C ARG A 68 -13.34 3.31 9.39
N ASN A 69 -12.25 4.06 9.36
CA ASN A 69 -11.41 4.22 8.19
C ASN A 69 -10.09 3.43 8.28
N ALA A 70 -9.80 2.82 9.45
CA ALA A 70 -8.56 2.08 9.65
C ALA A 70 -8.54 0.78 8.83
N GLY A 71 -7.36 0.41 8.37
CA GLY A 71 -7.04 -0.94 7.92
C GLY A 71 -6.75 -1.86 9.12
N GLN A 72 -6.95 -3.16 8.94
CA GLN A 72 -6.47 -4.17 9.88
C GLN A 72 -5.51 -5.11 9.16
N MET A 73 -4.59 -5.70 9.91
CA MET A 73 -3.68 -6.71 9.39
C MET A 73 -3.49 -7.85 10.38
N MET A 74 -3.06 -9.00 9.86
CA MET A 74 -2.57 -10.09 10.69
C MET A 74 -1.07 -9.95 10.88
N ALA A 75 -0.66 -9.78 12.12
CA ALA A 75 0.74 -9.86 12.51
C ALA A 75 1.08 -11.30 12.84
N SER A 76 2.10 -11.84 12.20
CA SER A 76 2.66 -13.15 12.52
C SER A 76 3.93 -12.96 13.35
N GLY A 77 4.09 -13.74 14.42
CA GLY A 77 5.28 -13.84 15.24
C GLY A 77 5.35 -15.25 15.80
N GLU A 78 6.45 -15.65 16.40
CA GLU A 78 6.75 -17.03 16.89
C GLU A 78 5.50 -17.82 17.33
N GLY A 79 4.84 -18.50 16.37
CA GLY A 79 3.69 -19.39 16.62
C GLY A 79 2.35 -18.71 16.97
N THR A 80 2.27 -17.37 16.98
CA THR A 80 1.03 -16.64 17.27
C THR A 80 0.62 -15.73 16.12
N SER A 81 -0.65 -15.81 15.74
CA SER A 81 -1.27 -14.86 14.80
C SER A 81 -2.07 -13.82 15.59
N ARG A 82 -1.69 -12.56 15.47
CA ARG A 82 -2.34 -11.44 16.15
C ARG A 82 -2.94 -10.47 15.14
N ARG A 83 -4.10 -9.94 15.44
CA ARG A 83 -4.73 -8.90 14.65
C ARG A 83 -4.30 -7.52 15.15
N MET A 84 -3.85 -6.66 14.26
CA MET A 84 -3.50 -5.27 14.57
C MET A 84 -4.40 -4.29 13.82
N PHE A 85 -4.83 -3.24 14.51
CA PHE A 85 -5.64 -2.16 13.93
C PHE A 85 -5.65 -0.93 14.84
N VAL A 86 -5.96 0.24 14.28
CA VAL A 86 -6.16 1.47 15.04
C VAL A 86 -7.60 1.55 15.54
N ALA A 87 -7.77 1.81 16.83
CA ALA A 87 -9.07 2.01 17.47
C ALA A 87 -9.59 3.44 17.24
N THR A 88 -10.86 3.67 17.55
CA THR A 88 -11.53 4.97 17.41
C THR A 88 -10.92 6.10 18.25
N ASN A 89 -10.14 5.77 19.27
CA ASN A 89 -9.45 6.72 20.14
C ASN A 89 -7.96 6.90 19.79
N GLY A 90 -7.49 6.38 18.66
CA GLY A 90 -6.09 6.49 18.25
C GLY A 90 -5.13 5.46 18.85
N ASP A 91 -5.60 4.55 19.72
CA ASP A 91 -4.75 3.46 20.22
C ASP A 91 -4.48 2.43 19.13
N LEU A 92 -3.26 1.92 19.06
CA LEU A 92 -2.97 0.69 18.34
C LEU A 92 -3.41 -0.49 19.20
N VAL A 93 -4.33 -1.30 18.68
CA VAL A 93 -4.81 -2.53 19.32
C VAL A 93 -4.12 -3.72 18.70
N ILE A 94 -3.57 -4.58 19.56
CA ILE A 94 -2.97 -5.87 19.22
C ILE A 94 -3.83 -6.94 19.91
N ALA A 95 -4.55 -7.73 19.13
CA ALA A 95 -5.52 -8.71 19.60
C ALA A 95 -5.16 -10.12 19.14
N GLY A 96 -4.99 -11.02 20.09
CA GLY A 96 -4.81 -12.46 19.95
C GLY A 96 -5.57 -13.14 21.09
N ASP A 97 -4.95 -14.09 21.79
CA ASP A 97 -5.48 -14.67 23.02
C ASP A 97 -5.62 -13.58 24.09
N ASP A 98 -4.63 -12.69 24.17
CA ASP A 98 -4.67 -11.46 24.92
C ASP A 98 -4.94 -10.26 24.03
N ARG A 99 -5.41 -9.16 24.64
CA ARG A 99 -5.60 -7.87 23.96
C ARG A 99 -4.78 -6.80 24.64
N PHE A 100 -3.92 -6.16 23.86
CA PHE A 100 -3.10 -5.03 24.27
C PHE A 100 -3.55 -3.76 23.59
N ARG A 101 -3.26 -2.62 24.21
CA ARG A 101 -3.47 -1.29 23.64
C ARG A 101 -2.22 -0.46 23.86
N LEU A 102 -1.71 0.12 22.79
CA LEU A 102 -0.60 1.05 22.82
C LEU A 102 -1.15 2.46 22.50
N PRO A 103 -1.03 3.39 23.44
CA PRO A 103 -1.51 4.77 23.26
C PRO A 103 -0.51 5.52 22.38
N ILE A 104 -0.71 5.45 21.08
CA ILE A 104 0.18 6.08 20.08
C ILE A 104 -0.45 7.29 19.41
N ASP A 105 -1.70 7.63 19.75
CA ASP A 105 -2.45 8.72 19.14
C ASP A 105 -2.39 8.70 17.60
N ALA A 106 -2.66 7.52 17.02
CA ALA A 106 -2.62 7.32 15.58
C ALA A 106 -3.76 8.05 14.87
N PRO A 107 -3.54 8.54 13.63
CA PRO A 107 -4.64 8.89 12.74
C PRO A 107 -5.64 7.74 12.62
N THR A 108 -6.93 8.06 12.56
CA THR A 108 -8.01 7.06 12.60
C THR A 108 -8.06 6.14 11.38
N ASP A 109 -7.32 6.45 10.33
CA ASP A 109 -7.18 5.69 9.10
C ASP A 109 -5.80 5.08 8.90
N ALA A 110 -4.89 5.26 9.87
CA ALA A 110 -3.56 4.68 9.80
C ALA A 110 -3.59 3.15 9.74
N ARG A 111 -2.65 2.59 8.98
CA ARG A 111 -2.46 1.15 8.78
C ARG A 111 -1.04 0.77 9.19
N PRO A 112 -0.86 -0.28 9.99
CA PRO A 112 0.47 -0.83 10.26
C PRO A 112 1.09 -1.42 8.98
N ALA A 113 2.43 -1.33 8.86
CA ALA A 113 3.22 -2.03 7.84
C ALA A 113 4.23 -2.97 8.51
N ALA A 114 4.45 -4.14 7.92
CA ALA A 114 5.46 -5.08 8.41
C ALA A 114 6.86 -4.59 8.00
N ILE A 115 7.79 -4.52 8.97
CA ILE A 115 9.20 -4.24 8.68
C ILE A 115 9.96 -5.54 8.41
N GLY A 116 9.60 -6.60 9.10
CA GLY A 116 10.30 -7.88 9.12
C GLY A 116 10.61 -8.29 10.56
N ASN A 117 11.10 -9.51 10.75
CA ASN A 117 11.48 -10.05 12.06
C ASN A 117 10.40 -9.89 13.15
N GLY A 118 9.12 -9.91 12.74
CA GLY A 118 7.98 -9.74 13.64
C GLY A 118 7.76 -8.31 14.15
N THR A 119 8.39 -7.31 13.54
CA THR A 119 8.20 -5.89 13.88
C THR A 119 7.37 -5.15 12.85
N TYR A 120 6.72 -4.08 13.26
CA TYR A 120 5.78 -3.30 12.44
C TYR A 120 5.96 -1.81 12.69
N VAL A 121 5.70 -1.00 11.67
CA VAL A 121 5.66 0.45 11.79
C VAL A 121 4.24 0.95 11.56
N VAL A 122 3.86 2.00 12.28
CA VAL A 122 2.58 2.69 12.15
C VAL A 122 2.75 4.17 12.42
N TYR A 123 1.94 5.02 11.79
CA TYR A 123 1.90 6.45 12.09
C TYR A 123 1.26 6.72 13.46
N GLY A 124 1.75 7.74 14.16
CA GLY A 124 1.26 8.18 15.45
C GLY A 124 1.31 9.70 15.63
N ASP A 125 0.89 10.16 16.82
CA ASP A 125 0.92 11.56 17.25
C ASP A 125 0.23 12.49 16.24
N VAL A 126 -1.09 12.39 16.13
CA VAL A 126 -1.91 13.15 15.18
C VAL A 126 -1.82 14.65 15.44
N THR A 127 -1.76 15.45 14.37
CA THR A 127 -1.65 16.91 14.45
C THR A 127 -2.41 17.61 13.33
N GLY A 128 -2.88 18.83 13.57
CA GLY A 128 -3.50 19.71 12.56
C GLY A 128 -2.57 20.82 12.03
N ARG A 129 -1.24 20.70 12.23
CA ARG A 129 -0.29 21.78 11.86
C ARG A 129 -0.03 21.90 10.35
N TYR A 130 -0.45 20.91 9.56
CA TYR A 130 -0.40 20.95 8.10
C TYR A 130 -1.78 20.57 7.55
N GLN A 131 -2.38 21.44 6.76
CA GLN A 131 -3.73 21.22 6.24
C GLN A 131 -3.67 20.85 4.76
N HIS A 132 -3.61 19.53 4.50
CA HIS A 132 -3.60 18.97 3.16
C HIS A 132 -4.71 17.93 3.03
N GLY A 133 -5.93 18.35 2.76
CA GLY A 133 -7.13 17.52 2.75
C GLY A 133 -7.24 16.49 1.62
N ALA A 134 -6.14 15.98 1.07
CA ALA A 134 -6.13 15.02 -0.06
C ALA A 134 -6.84 13.69 0.25
N LEU A 135 -6.86 13.26 1.51
CA LEU A 135 -7.51 12.05 1.99
C LEU A 135 -8.88 12.31 2.66
N GLY A 136 -9.34 13.58 2.69
CA GLY A 136 -10.67 13.95 3.15
C GLY A 136 -10.76 14.45 4.58
N ASP A 137 -9.62 14.65 5.27
CA ASP A 137 -9.52 15.35 6.55
C ASP A 137 -8.30 16.27 6.57
N THR A 138 -8.01 16.90 7.72
CA THR A 138 -6.93 17.88 7.89
C THR A 138 -5.97 17.48 9.01
N LEU A 139 -5.98 16.21 9.38
CA LEU A 139 -5.15 15.67 10.45
C LEU A 139 -4.08 14.78 9.84
N GLU A 140 -2.82 15.09 10.16
CA GLU A 140 -1.66 14.34 9.69
C GLU A 140 -0.89 13.74 10.88
N PRO A 141 -0.18 12.63 10.68
CA PRO A 141 0.69 12.08 11.71
C PRO A 141 1.99 12.88 11.85
N SER A 142 2.54 12.92 13.06
CA SER A 142 3.84 13.53 13.31
C SER A 142 4.89 12.57 13.84
N SER A 143 4.55 11.30 14.01
CA SER A 143 5.53 10.28 14.38
C SER A 143 5.42 8.98 13.58
N LEU A 144 6.55 8.27 13.48
CA LEU A 144 6.66 6.86 13.12
C LEU A 144 6.85 6.07 14.41
N VAL A 145 6.04 5.06 14.63
CA VAL A 145 6.10 4.20 15.81
C VAL A 145 6.39 2.77 15.40
N VAL A 146 7.54 2.24 15.79
CA VAL A 146 7.93 0.85 15.54
C VAL A 146 7.52 0.01 16.74
N VAL A 147 6.80 -1.10 16.49
CA VAL A 147 6.23 -1.94 17.53
C VAL A 147 6.57 -3.41 17.34
N ASN A 148 6.69 -4.13 18.46
CA ASN A 148 6.70 -5.59 18.49
C ASN A 148 5.32 -6.06 19.00
N PRO A 149 4.48 -6.69 18.19
CA PRO A 149 3.16 -7.14 18.60
C PRO A 149 3.20 -8.36 19.54
N THR A 150 4.31 -9.10 19.62
CA THR A 150 4.44 -10.29 20.48
C THR A 150 4.36 -9.94 21.94
N ASN A 151 5.08 -8.88 22.35
CA ASN A 151 5.09 -8.37 23.73
C ASN A 151 4.37 -7.02 23.89
N ALA A 152 3.75 -6.52 22.82
CA ALA A 152 3.07 -5.22 22.77
C ALA A 152 3.98 -4.05 23.21
N GLU A 153 5.20 -4.02 22.71
CA GLU A 153 6.21 -3.02 23.02
C GLU A 153 6.39 -2.02 21.89
N VAL A 154 6.56 -0.74 22.25
CA VAL A 154 7.08 0.29 21.33
C VAL A 154 8.60 0.21 21.35
N ILE A 155 9.19 -0.20 20.24
CA ILE A 155 10.65 -0.38 20.09
C ILE A 155 11.32 0.96 19.80
N ALA A 156 10.74 1.75 18.89
CA ALA A 156 11.26 3.06 18.50
C ALA A 156 10.11 4.02 18.18
N ARG A 157 10.37 5.30 18.40
CA ARG A 157 9.45 6.39 18.03
C ARG A 157 10.26 7.57 17.48
N THR A 158 10.04 7.89 16.22
CA THR A 158 10.62 9.07 15.56
C THR A 158 9.57 10.14 15.47
N VAL A 159 9.81 11.29 16.07
CA VAL A 159 8.90 12.44 16.08
C VAL A 159 9.48 13.54 15.20
N LEU A 160 8.68 14.08 14.29
CA LEU A 160 9.06 15.22 13.47
C LEU A 160 8.89 16.54 14.22
N ASP A 161 9.92 17.36 14.18
CA ASP A 161 9.84 18.73 14.66
C ASP A 161 8.85 19.57 13.79
N PRO A 162 8.06 20.48 14.40
CA PRO A 162 7.28 21.44 13.62
C PRO A 162 8.16 22.26 12.67
N PRO A 163 7.70 22.56 11.43
CA PRO A 163 6.34 22.39 10.92
C PRO A 163 6.07 21.05 10.23
N LEU A 164 7.01 20.10 10.22
CA LEU A 164 6.95 18.86 9.46
C LEU A 164 5.85 17.90 9.95
N VAL A 165 5.21 17.23 9.02
CA VAL A 165 4.30 16.09 9.22
C VAL A 165 4.69 14.94 8.32
N PHE A 166 4.20 13.73 8.62
CA PHE A 166 4.13 12.65 7.66
C PHE A 166 2.83 12.74 6.87
N GLU A 167 2.80 12.26 5.62
CA GLU A 167 1.60 12.18 4.80
C GLU A 167 1.33 10.74 4.36
N GLY A 168 0.08 10.32 4.38
CA GLY A 168 -0.38 9.02 3.94
C GLY A 168 -1.00 8.18 5.04
N LEU A 169 -1.45 6.96 4.68
CA LEU A 169 -2.12 6.04 5.60
C LEU A 169 -1.18 5.00 6.19
N GLN A 170 -0.10 4.69 5.47
CA GLN A 170 0.83 3.61 5.77
C GLN A 170 2.20 3.93 5.19
N PRO A 171 3.29 3.76 5.95
CA PRO A 171 4.63 3.75 5.37
C PRO A 171 4.80 2.56 4.42
N LEU A 172 5.63 2.70 3.40
CA LEU A 172 6.11 1.60 2.59
C LEU A 172 7.42 1.07 3.23
N VAL A 173 7.64 -0.24 3.14
CA VAL A 173 8.83 -0.89 3.70
C VAL A 173 9.49 -1.72 2.61
N ALA A 174 10.77 -1.48 2.37
CA ALA A 174 11.55 -2.23 1.38
C ALA A 174 13.05 -2.03 1.62
N ASP A 175 13.85 -3.03 1.26
CA ASP A 175 15.31 -2.92 1.16
C ASP A 175 15.65 -2.14 -0.12
N LEU A 176 15.94 -0.84 0.02
CA LEU A 176 16.17 0.08 -1.10
C LEU A 176 17.62 0.18 -1.53
N ASP A 177 18.56 -0.09 -0.63
CA ASP A 177 20.00 0.01 -0.93
C ASP A 177 20.68 -1.35 -1.10
N GLY A 178 19.95 -2.44 -0.85
CA GLY A 178 20.38 -3.81 -1.08
C GLY A 178 21.28 -4.37 0.01
N ASP A 179 21.25 -3.79 1.23
CA ASP A 179 22.06 -4.24 2.36
C ASP A 179 21.43 -5.41 3.14
N GLY A 180 20.16 -5.74 2.84
CA GLY A 180 19.38 -6.82 3.45
C GLY A 180 18.56 -6.38 4.66
N GLU A 181 18.65 -5.12 5.10
CA GLU A 181 17.79 -4.53 6.13
C GLU A 181 16.77 -3.61 5.46
N PRO A 182 15.47 -3.72 5.75
CA PRO A 182 14.48 -2.92 5.07
C PRO A 182 14.39 -1.49 5.62
N GLU A 183 14.28 -0.50 4.74
CA GLU A 183 13.99 0.88 5.07
C GLU A 183 12.49 1.13 5.22
N ILE A 184 12.15 2.16 6.01
CA ILE A 184 10.83 2.74 6.14
C ILE A 184 10.75 3.98 5.24
N VAL A 185 9.93 3.90 4.21
CA VAL A 185 9.74 4.97 3.21
C VAL A 185 8.43 5.68 3.46
N THR A 186 8.47 7.00 3.50
CA THR A 186 7.29 7.82 3.73
C THR A 186 7.41 9.17 3.02
N THR A 187 6.32 9.91 2.95
CA THR A 187 6.33 11.33 2.58
C THR A 187 6.37 12.19 3.83
N ILE A 188 7.27 13.15 3.87
CA ILE A 188 7.25 14.25 4.82
C ILE A 188 6.86 15.54 4.11
N ALA A 189 6.10 16.41 4.79
CA ALA A 189 5.61 17.66 4.23
C ALA A 189 5.60 18.80 5.24
N ASP A 190 5.66 20.01 4.72
CA ASP A 190 5.42 21.25 5.46
C ASP A 190 4.85 22.33 4.51
N SER A 191 4.29 23.40 5.07
CA SER A 191 3.67 24.47 4.30
C SER A 191 4.66 25.39 3.57
N GLU A 192 5.94 25.35 3.93
CA GLU A 192 6.99 26.22 3.36
C GLU A 192 7.66 25.59 2.17
N ASN A 193 8.07 24.33 2.32
CA ASN A 193 8.84 23.60 1.31
C ASN A 193 7.98 22.61 0.51
N GLY A 194 6.84 22.20 1.05
CA GLY A 194 6.00 21.16 0.48
C GLY A 194 6.48 19.74 0.79
N ALA A 195 6.03 18.80 -0.02
CA ALA A 195 6.23 17.38 0.23
C ALA A 195 7.48 16.81 -0.46
N ARG A 196 8.09 15.80 0.18
CA ARG A 196 9.24 15.04 -0.31
C ARG A 196 9.26 13.63 0.29
N ILE A 197 9.83 12.69 -0.43
CA ILE A 197 10.06 11.34 0.10
C ILE A 197 11.17 11.42 1.16
N ALA A 198 11.00 10.69 2.25
CA ALA A 198 12.02 10.49 3.27
C ALA A 198 12.16 8.99 3.58
N VAL A 199 13.38 8.58 3.82
CA VAL A 199 13.77 7.20 4.09
C VAL A 199 14.36 7.14 5.50
N TYR A 200 13.89 6.16 6.28
CA TYR A 200 14.31 5.94 7.66
C TYR A 200 14.77 4.51 7.87
N SER A 201 15.72 4.30 8.76
CA SER A 201 16.07 2.97 9.24
C SER A 201 14.96 2.41 10.15
N PRO A 202 14.92 1.09 10.41
CA PRO A 202 14.01 0.51 11.40
C PRO A 202 14.19 1.08 12.82
N ALA A 203 15.37 1.61 13.14
CA ALA A 203 15.65 2.32 14.39
C ALA A 203 15.06 3.74 14.43
N GLY A 204 14.50 4.24 13.32
CA GLY A 204 13.89 5.56 13.21
C GLY A 204 14.86 6.69 12.86
N GLU A 205 16.07 6.39 12.45
CA GLU A 205 17.04 7.37 11.96
C GLU A 205 16.73 7.71 10.50
N ARG A 206 16.72 9.00 10.14
CA ARG A 206 16.51 9.40 8.76
C ARG A 206 17.79 9.21 7.96
N ILE A 207 17.75 8.34 6.94
CA ILE A 207 18.86 7.98 6.06
C ILE A 207 18.98 8.96 4.91
N ALA A 208 17.85 9.27 4.25
CA ALA A 208 17.84 10.09 3.04
C ALA A 208 16.55 10.91 2.91
N THR A 209 16.62 11.93 2.06
CA THR A 209 15.47 12.75 1.67
C THR A 209 15.56 13.06 0.18
N GLY A 210 14.48 12.80 -0.53
CA GLY A 210 14.38 13.09 -1.97
C GLY A 210 14.20 14.58 -2.28
N PRO A 211 14.14 14.94 -3.56
CA PRO A 211 14.01 16.32 -4.01
C PRO A 211 12.67 16.94 -3.61
N VAL A 212 12.66 18.26 -3.47
CA VAL A 212 11.50 19.10 -3.13
C VAL A 212 10.97 19.79 -4.38
N TYR A 213 9.68 19.63 -4.67
CA TYR A 213 9.00 20.25 -5.80
C TYR A 213 7.84 21.17 -5.36
N GLY A 214 7.91 21.70 -4.16
CA GLY A 214 6.87 22.54 -3.56
C GLY A 214 5.64 21.73 -3.10
N PRO A 215 4.50 22.40 -2.84
CA PRO A 215 3.29 21.79 -2.31
C PRO A 215 2.75 20.66 -3.20
N GLY A 216 2.10 19.68 -2.57
CA GLY A 216 1.47 18.53 -3.21
C GLY A 216 2.16 17.23 -2.86
N TRP A 217 1.38 16.20 -2.68
CA TRP A 217 1.77 14.90 -2.15
C TRP A 217 2.72 14.14 -3.07
N ARG A 218 3.52 13.26 -2.47
CA ARG A 218 4.35 12.24 -3.12
C ARG A 218 3.80 10.88 -2.72
N HIS A 219 3.01 10.26 -3.58
CA HIS A 219 2.39 8.98 -3.26
C HIS A 219 3.34 7.83 -3.62
N GLN A 220 3.99 7.24 -2.61
CA GLN A 220 4.79 6.03 -2.78
C GLN A 220 3.88 4.83 -3.09
N LEU A 221 4.19 4.09 -4.15
CA LEU A 221 3.35 3.01 -4.66
C LEU A 221 3.94 1.63 -4.38
N ALA A 222 5.19 1.43 -4.78
CA ALA A 222 5.89 0.16 -4.67
C ALA A 222 7.40 0.37 -4.70
N ALA A 223 8.14 -0.56 -4.13
CA ALA A 223 9.56 -0.73 -4.33
C ALA A 223 9.81 -2.15 -4.84
N ALA A 224 10.56 -2.27 -5.93
CA ALA A 224 10.87 -3.53 -6.58
C ALA A 224 12.14 -3.38 -7.43
N PRO A 225 12.70 -4.47 -7.95
CA PRO A 225 13.87 -4.45 -8.82
C PRO A 225 13.54 -3.89 -10.22
N PHE A 226 13.06 -2.63 -10.26
CA PHE A 226 12.73 -1.94 -11.52
C PHE A 226 13.97 -1.47 -12.27
N GLY A 227 15.03 -1.14 -11.56
CA GLY A 227 16.23 -0.55 -12.13
C GLY A 227 17.11 -1.52 -12.90
N PRO A 228 18.11 -1.03 -13.64
CA PRO A 228 19.10 -1.89 -14.30
C PRO A 228 19.80 -2.80 -13.28
N ASP A 229 20.19 -4.00 -13.74
CA ASP A 229 20.88 -5.02 -12.92
C ASP A 229 20.08 -5.39 -11.65
N ASP A 230 18.76 -5.48 -11.77
CA ASP A 230 17.80 -5.81 -10.70
C ASP A 230 17.88 -4.88 -9.48
N THR A 231 18.35 -3.63 -9.68
CA THR A 231 18.44 -2.66 -8.61
C THR A 231 17.05 -2.26 -8.11
N THR A 232 16.83 -2.33 -6.81
CA THR A 232 15.58 -1.85 -6.21
C THR A 232 15.42 -0.34 -6.43
N GLU A 233 14.29 0.06 -6.98
CA GLU A 233 13.88 1.45 -7.12
C GLU A 233 12.47 1.64 -6.54
N LEU A 234 12.22 2.82 -6.00
CA LEU A 234 10.93 3.22 -5.45
C LEU A 234 10.11 3.94 -6.52
N ALA A 235 8.91 3.46 -6.79
CA ALA A 235 7.94 4.10 -7.68
C ALA A 235 7.02 5.04 -6.90
N VAL A 236 6.94 6.30 -7.33
CA VAL A 236 6.19 7.39 -6.66
C VAL A 236 5.41 8.19 -7.66
N VAL A 237 4.14 8.50 -7.40
CA VAL A 237 3.39 9.47 -8.19
C VAL A 237 3.50 10.86 -7.58
N LEU A 238 4.11 11.76 -8.33
CA LEU A 238 4.25 13.18 -8.01
C LEU A 238 2.90 13.88 -8.20
N LYS A 239 2.37 14.47 -7.12
CA LYS A 239 1.13 15.27 -7.11
C LYS A 239 0.00 14.56 -7.89
N PRO A 240 -0.53 13.43 -7.39
CA PRO A 240 -1.40 12.51 -8.14
C PRO A 240 -2.70 13.15 -8.66
N HIS A 241 -3.05 14.35 -8.20
CA HIS A 241 -4.24 15.09 -8.65
C HIS A 241 -3.92 16.33 -9.50
N VAL A 242 -2.64 16.62 -9.75
CA VAL A 242 -2.21 17.85 -10.44
C VAL A 242 -1.20 17.56 -11.55
N THR A 243 -0.07 16.95 -11.24
CA THR A 243 1.01 16.72 -12.19
C THR A 243 0.88 15.38 -12.89
N HIS A 244 0.47 14.32 -12.18
CA HIS A 244 0.25 12.98 -12.74
C HIS A 244 1.54 12.38 -13.33
N THR A 245 2.69 12.57 -12.68
CA THR A 245 3.97 12.03 -13.12
C THR A 245 4.41 10.91 -12.19
N LEU A 246 4.64 9.72 -12.73
CA LEU A 246 5.33 8.64 -12.06
C LEU A 246 6.82 8.92 -12.09
N GLU A 247 7.49 8.82 -10.95
CA GLU A 247 8.93 8.96 -10.79
C GLU A 247 9.51 7.70 -10.15
N TYR A 248 10.63 7.21 -10.68
CA TYR A 248 11.42 6.16 -10.05
C TYR A 248 12.59 6.77 -9.29
N TYR A 249 12.72 6.41 -8.01
CA TYR A 249 13.77 6.88 -7.11
C TYR A 249 14.74 5.76 -6.80
N ARG A 250 16.02 6.09 -6.72
CA ARG A 250 17.08 5.19 -6.25
C ARG A 250 17.74 5.77 -5.01
N LEU A 251 17.89 4.93 -3.99
CA LEU A 251 18.73 5.19 -2.84
C LEU A 251 20.14 4.63 -3.13
N ALA A 252 21.16 5.48 -3.04
CA ALA A 252 22.56 5.07 -3.19
C ALA A 252 23.46 6.01 -2.39
N ASP A 253 24.34 5.46 -1.57
CA ASP A 253 25.29 6.21 -0.75
C ASP A 253 24.64 7.31 0.12
N GLY A 254 23.42 7.06 0.60
CA GLY A 254 22.62 8.00 1.40
C GLY A 254 21.96 9.14 0.59
N ASP A 255 22.03 9.09 -0.75
CA ASP A 255 21.33 10.02 -1.65
C ASP A 255 20.10 9.35 -2.27
N LEU A 256 18.94 10.03 -2.19
CA LEU A 256 17.69 9.59 -2.80
C LEU A 256 17.36 10.48 -3.99
N SER A 257 17.56 9.96 -5.19
CA SER A 257 17.46 10.72 -6.44
C SER A 257 16.51 10.11 -7.46
N VAL A 258 15.83 10.97 -8.23
CA VAL A 258 14.94 10.55 -9.33
C VAL A 258 15.77 10.06 -10.51
N ARG A 259 15.38 8.91 -11.07
CA ARG A 259 16.07 8.27 -12.21
C ARG A 259 15.29 8.40 -13.51
N ALA A 260 13.97 8.27 -13.45
CA ALA A 260 13.14 8.35 -14.65
C ALA A 260 11.73 8.83 -14.33
N PRO A 261 11.19 9.80 -15.08
CA PRO A 261 9.80 10.21 -14.99
C PRO A 261 8.95 9.61 -16.14
N VAL A 262 7.65 9.39 -15.88
CA VAL A 262 6.63 9.06 -16.90
C VAL A 262 5.36 9.83 -16.60
N ASP A 263 4.88 10.62 -17.55
CA ASP A 263 3.66 11.41 -17.40
C ASP A 263 2.38 10.61 -17.70
N GLY A 264 1.24 11.14 -17.23
CA GLY A 264 -0.09 10.57 -17.52
C GLY A 264 -0.54 9.47 -16.56
N ILE A 265 0.13 9.32 -15.43
CA ILE A 265 -0.12 8.28 -14.42
C ILE A 265 -0.89 8.85 -13.24
N SER A 266 -1.91 8.12 -12.78
CA SER A 266 -2.62 8.38 -11.53
C SER A 266 -2.30 7.31 -10.49
N SER A 267 -2.75 7.49 -9.26
CA SER A 267 -2.56 6.51 -8.19
C SER A 267 -3.82 6.23 -7.40
N HIS A 268 -4.70 7.21 -7.23
CA HIS A 268 -5.95 7.05 -6.50
C HIS A 268 -6.96 8.16 -6.84
N THR A 269 -8.17 8.05 -6.29
CA THR A 269 -9.21 9.08 -6.38
C THR A 269 -9.07 10.07 -5.24
N TYR A 270 -9.21 11.37 -5.52
CA TYR A 270 -9.23 12.42 -4.50
C TYR A 270 -10.26 12.11 -3.40
N GLY A 271 -9.85 12.23 -2.13
CA GLY A 271 -10.65 11.88 -0.97
C GLY A 271 -10.82 10.39 -0.69
N SER A 272 -10.25 9.52 -1.53
CA SER A 272 -10.29 8.07 -1.32
C SER A 272 -9.18 7.63 -0.37
N ARG A 273 -9.51 6.74 0.54
CA ARG A 273 -8.55 6.01 1.39
C ARG A 273 -8.11 4.66 0.80
N ASN A 274 -8.52 4.37 -0.42
CA ASN A 274 -8.00 3.25 -1.19
C ASN A 274 -6.79 3.75 -1.98
N LEU A 275 -5.60 3.54 -1.42
CA LEU A 275 -4.32 4.00 -1.95
C LEU A 275 -3.53 2.89 -2.67
N ASP A 276 -4.05 1.66 -2.65
CA ASP A 276 -3.38 0.49 -3.19
C ASP A 276 -3.61 0.41 -4.72
N GLY A 277 -3.20 1.46 -5.44
CA GLY A 277 -3.44 1.66 -6.88
C GLY A 277 -2.32 1.17 -7.79
N ALA A 278 -1.44 0.27 -7.31
CA ALA A 278 -0.32 -0.27 -8.10
C ALA A 278 -0.05 -1.74 -7.79
N VAL A 279 0.51 -2.45 -8.78
CA VAL A 279 1.11 -3.79 -8.62
C VAL A 279 2.45 -3.80 -9.34
N ALA A 280 3.49 -4.29 -8.66
CA ALA A 280 4.81 -4.54 -9.23
C ALA A 280 4.99 -6.06 -9.42
N ALA A 281 5.21 -6.50 -10.63
CA ALA A 281 5.46 -7.91 -10.98
C ALA A 281 6.04 -8.01 -12.40
N ASP A 282 6.60 -9.15 -12.74
CA ASP A 282 6.89 -9.55 -14.11
C ASP A 282 5.55 -9.88 -14.79
N LEU A 283 5.01 -8.95 -15.56
CA LEU A 283 3.64 -8.99 -16.08
C LEU A 283 3.54 -9.57 -17.49
N ASP A 284 4.65 -9.84 -18.14
CA ASP A 284 4.71 -10.44 -19.48
C ASP A 284 5.69 -11.62 -19.58
N ALA A 285 6.20 -12.06 -18.42
CA ALA A 285 7.11 -13.20 -18.27
C ALA A 285 8.44 -13.05 -19.04
N ASP A 286 8.93 -11.82 -19.18
CA ASP A 286 10.21 -11.52 -19.83
C ASP A 286 11.39 -11.46 -18.85
N GLY A 287 11.12 -11.59 -17.55
CA GLY A 287 12.08 -11.55 -16.44
C GLY A 287 12.30 -10.13 -15.89
N THR A 288 11.61 -9.13 -16.43
CA THR A 288 11.67 -7.73 -15.95
C THR A 288 10.44 -7.42 -15.10
N VAL A 289 10.60 -6.66 -14.03
CA VAL A 289 9.46 -6.22 -13.22
C VAL A 289 8.88 -4.93 -13.77
N GLU A 290 7.59 -4.95 -14.14
CA GLU A 290 6.81 -3.78 -14.49
C GLU A 290 6.03 -3.26 -13.30
N LEU A 291 5.68 -1.96 -13.38
CA LEU A 291 4.69 -1.36 -12.51
C LEU A 291 3.35 -1.20 -13.25
N LEU A 292 2.32 -1.94 -12.82
CA LEU A 292 0.95 -1.74 -13.29
C LEU A 292 0.28 -0.63 -12.51
N VAL A 293 -0.19 0.42 -13.21
CA VAL A 293 -0.82 1.60 -12.62
C VAL A 293 -1.94 2.14 -13.51
N PRO A 294 -2.92 2.91 -12.97
CA PRO A 294 -3.95 3.53 -13.78
C PRO A 294 -3.45 4.81 -14.46
N THR A 295 -3.98 5.08 -15.65
CA THR A 295 -3.87 6.38 -16.33
C THR A 295 -4.58 7.49 -15.55
N THR A 296 -4.32 8.75 -15.91
CA THR A 296 -4.92 9.93 -15.26
C THR A 296 -6.45 9.89 -15.21
N ASP A 297 -7.11 9.42 -16.29
CA ASP A 297 -8.56 9.25 -16.35
C ASP A 297 -9.07 7.97 -15.66
N ARG A 298 -8.14 7.06 -15.27
CA ARG A 298 -8.38 5.76 -14.65
C ARG A 298 -9.31 4.85 -15.46
N ARG A 299 -9.30 4.97 -16.77
CA ARG A 299 -10.04 4.11 -17.68
C ARG A 299 -9.17 3.03 -18.31
N ARG A 300 -7.87 3.17 -18.17
CA ARG A 300 -6.86 2.21 -18.61
C ARG A 300 -5.90 1.90 -17.48
N LEU A 301 -5.36 0.70 -17.51
CA LEU A 301 -4.18 0.32 -16.77
C LEU A 301 -3.01 0.29 -17.75
N VAL A 302 -1.86 0.76 -17.28
CA VAL A 302 -0.62 0.73 -18.05
C VAL A 302 0.46 -0.01 -17.29
N ALA A 303 1.23 -0.84 -17.96
CA ALA A 303 2.46 -1.39 -17.45
C ALA A 303 3.62 -0.48 -17.83
N VAL A 304 4.34 -0.03 -16.83
CA VAL A 304 5.50 0.83 -16.98
C VAL A 304 6.75 0.04 -16.68
N SER A 305 7.65 -0.05 -17.66
CA SER A 305 8.95 -0.71 -17.57
C SER A 305 10.05 0.31 -17.49
N ARG A 306 11.09 0.01 -16.69
CA ARG A 306 12.33 0.79 -16.61
C ARG A 306 13.32 0.29 -17.65
N THR A 307 14.09 1.23 -18.19
CA THR A 307 15.29 0.94 -18.97
C THR A 307 16.52 1.47 -18.22
N SER A 308 17.70 1.29 -18.78
CA SER A 308 18.94 1.78 -18.17
C SER A 308 18.96 3.30 -17.91
N SER A 309 18.23 4.09 -18.70
CA SER A 309 18.24 5.55 -18.63
C SER A 309 16.87 6.22 -18.55
N ASP A 310 15.79 5.45 -18.78
CA ASP A 310 14.44 6.01 -18.91
C ASP A 310 13.37 5.03 -18.40
N ALA A 311 12.10 5.43 -18.44
CA ALA A 311 10.96 4.57 -18.19
C ALA A 311 9.89 4.82 -19.27
N ARG A 312 9.16 3.78 -19.64
CA ARG A 312 8.17 3.86 -20.69
C ARG A 312 6.98 2.96 -20.42
N ILE A 313 5.81 3.35 -20.97
CA ILE A 313 4.64 2.49 -21.05
C ILE A 313 4.93 1.40 -22.09
N GLN A 314 4.90 0.13 -21.67
CA GLN A 314 5.09 -1.04 -22.51
C GLN A 314 3.79 -1.40 -23.24
N TRP A 315 2.70 -1.48 -22.48
CA TRP A 315 1.38 -1.83 -22.99
C TRP A 315 0.29 -1.28 -22.05
N GLU A 316 -0.94 -1.33 -22.53
CA GLU A 316 -2.10 -0.82 -21.82
C GLU A 316 -3.31 -1.75 -21.96
N TRP A 317 -4.19 -1.74 -20.93
CA TRP A 317 -5.47 -2.43 -20.92
C TRP A 317 -6.63 -1.45 -20.74
N GLU A 318 -7.59 -1.50 -21.63
CA GLU A 318 -8.86 -0.76 -21.51
C GLU A 318 -9.78 -1.46 -20.50
N LEU A 319 -10.32 -0.69 -19.55
CA LEU A 319 -11.23 -1.21 -18.51
C LEU A 319 -12.72 -1.10 -18.90
N GLY A 320 -13.06 -0.48 -20.05
CA GLY A 320 -14.46 -0.25 -20.43
C GLY A 320 -15.22 0.69 -19.48
N GLY A 321 -14.64 1.08 -18.36
CA GLY A 321 -15.17 1.96 -17.31
C GLY A 321 -14.05 2.58 -16.48
N GLN A 322 -14.41 3.38 -15.49
CA GLN A 322 -13.43 3.95 -14.56
C GLN A 322 -13.07 2.94 -13.48
N LEU A 323 -11.78 2.80 -13.15
CA LEU A 323 -11.30 1.99 -12.02
C LEU A 323 -11.93 2.46 -10.71
N THR A 324 -12.53 1.56 -9.96
CA THR A 324 -13.18 1.82 -8.66
C THR A 324 -12.59 1.01 -7.50
N SER A 325 -11.76 0.02 -7.80
CA SER A 325 -11.04 -0.77 -6.79
C SER A 325 -9.59 -0.32 -6.65
N ASN A 326 -8.89 -0.90 -5.67
CA ASN A 326 -7.44 -1.06 -5.71
C ASN A 326 -7.04 -2.00 -6.86
N LEU A 327 -5.73 -2.01 -7.16
CA LEU A 327 -5.09 -3.11 -7.88
C LEU A 327 -4.58 -4.14 -6.86
N THR A 328 -4.57 -5.39 -7.24
CA THR A 328 -4.00 -6.47 -6.42
C THR A 328 -3.46 -7.56 -7.31
N GLY A 329 -2.44 -8.26 -6.83
CA GLY A 329 -1.82 -9.37 -7.52
C GLY A 329 -1.60 -10.57 -6.60
N VAL A 330 -1.42 -11.73 -7.19
CA VAL A 330 -1.10 -12.98 -6.50
C VAL A 330 -0.19 -13.84 -7.38
N GLY A 331 0.86 -14.41 -6.77
CA GLY A 331 1.69 -15.40 -7.45
C GLY A 331 0.91 -16.70 -7.66
N LEU A 332 1.14 -17.34 -8.80
CA LEU A 332 0.56 -18.61 -9.18
C LEU A 332 1.57 -19.76 -8.96
N ASP A 333 1.08 -21.00 -8.84
CA ASP A 333 1.91 -22.18 -8.57
C ASP A 333 2.91 -22.51 -9.70
N ASP A 334 2.64 -22.06 -10.92
CA ASP A 334 3.50 -22.20 -12.10
C ASP A 334 4.60 -21.13 -12.21
N GLY A 335 4.65 -20.22 -11.24
CA GLY A 335 5.59 -19.10 -11.22
C GLY A 335 5.06 -17.84 -11.91
N GLY A 336 3.89 -17.87 -12.53
CA GLY A 336 3.22 -16.73 -13.11
C GLY A 336 2.58 -15.82 -12.05
N VAL A 337 1.99 -14.71 -12.48
CA VAL A 337 1.29 -13.75 -11.64
C VAL A 337 -0.12 -13.51 -12.19
N ALA A 338 -1.11 -13.52 -11.32
CA ALA A 338 -2.43 -12.99 -11.66
C ALA A 338 -2.63 -11.62 -11.03
N VAL A 339 -3.12 -10.65 -11.81
CA VAL A 339 -3.43 -9.30 -11.34
C VAL A 339 -4.89 -8.96 -11.61
N GLY A 340 -5.47 -8.13 -10.76
CA GLY A 340 -6.89 -7.81 -10.90
C GLY A 340 -7.23 -6.37 -10.59
N ALA A 341 -8.32 -5.93 -11.22
CA ALA A 341 -8.93 -4.60 -11.08
C ALA A 341 -10.45 -4.72 -11.19
N ALA A 342 -11.18 -3.72 -10.68
CA ALA A 342 -12.62 -3.65 -10.87
C ALA A 342 -13.10 -2.23 -11.22
N THR A 343 -14.11 -2.18 -12.11
CA THR A 343 -14.93 -1.01 -12.37
C THR A 343 -16.23 -1.09 -11.55
N ALA A 344 -17.18 -0.20 -11.81
CA ALA A 344 -18.49 -0.27 -11.15
C ALA A 344 -19.28 -1.54 -11.52
N ASN A 345 -19.02 -2.10 -12.73
CA ASN A 345 -19.80 -3.17 -13.32
C ASN A 345 -19.04 -4.51 -13.42
N ASP A 346 -17.73 -4.46 -13.59
CA ASP A 346 -16.92 -5.61 -13.99
C ASP A 346 -15.71 -5.80 -13.08
N VAL A 347 -15.31 -7.05 -12.92
CA VAL A 347 -14.05 -7.47 -12.31
C VAL A 347 -13.20 -8.09 -13.42
N PHE A 348 -11.98 -7.62 -13.54
CA PHE A 348 -11.00 -8.09 -14.50
C PHE A 348 -9.90 -8.84 -13.76
N VAL A 349 -9.50 -9.96 -14.31
CA VAL A 349 -8.34 -10.75 -13.87
C VAL A 349 -7.53 -11.11 -15.09
N TRP A 350 -6.24 -10.81 -15.05
CA TRP A 350 -5.27 -11.18 -16.07
C TRP A 350 -4.20 -12.07 -15.41
N SER A 351 -3.74 -13.05 -16.11
CA SER A 351 -2.62 -13.92 -15.69
C SER A 351 -1.55 -13.97 -16.77
N THR A 352 -0.30 -14.03 -16.35
CA THR A 352 0.87 -14.25 -17.19
C THR A 352 1.11 -15.73 -17.38
#